data_9a4bd46af678ff0404692175eea6081c
#
_entry.id   9a4bd46af678ff0404692175eea6081c
#
_cell.length_a   1.000
_cell.length_b   1.000
_cell.length_c   1.000
_cell.angle_alpha   90.00
_cell.angle_beta   90.00
_cell.angle_gamma   90.00
#
_symmetry.space_group_name_H-M   'P 1'
#
loop_
_entity.id
_entity.type
_entity.pdbx_description
1 polymer ?
#
loop_
_entity_poly.entity_id
_entity_poly.type
_entity_poly.pdbx_seq_one_letter_code
_entity_poly.pdbx_strand_id
1 'polypeptide(L)'
;MPPPLPAQPVQPYVTPVATSPAAAYWVQAGAYADRRGADEVARRLGDRASIQNVDRNGRPLFRVVVGPWPDATAAERARQAVIARGFSDALLIGG
;
A
#
# COMPACT_ATOMS: atom_id res chain seq x y z
N MET A 1 9.04 -35.40 2.69
CA MET A 1 8.35 -35.15 2.88
C MET A 1 8.17 -35.11 3.21
N PRO A 2 8.65 -34.59 3.14
CA PRO A 2 8.15 -33.98 3.26
C PRO A 2 8.05 -33.75 3.53
N PRO A 3 8.33 -33.28 3.35
CA PRO A 3 7.84 -32.63 3.39
C PRO A 3 7.76 -32.38 3.61
N PRO A 4 8.01 -31.91 3.48
CA PRO A 4 7.48 -31.23 3.45
C PRO A 4 7.36 -30.84 3.62
N LEU A 5 7.75 -30.23 3.36
CA LEU A 5 7.08 -29.60 3.37
C LEU A 5 6.80 -29.40 3.54
N PRO A 6 7.16 -29.23 3.34
CA PRO A 6 6.53 -28.74 3.36
C PRO A 6 6.17 -28.35 3.50
N ALA A 7 6.58 -28.12 3.26
CA ALA A 7 5.87 -27.73 3.21
C ALA A 7 5.55 -27.12 3.27
N GLN A 8 5.78 -26.71 3.02
CA GLN A 8 5.11 -26.15 2.96
C GLN A 8 4.62 -25.76 2.89
N PRO A 9 4.98 -25.64 2.60
CA PRO A 9 4.25 -25.15 2.39
C PRO A 9 3.80 -24.76 2.35
N VAL A 10 4.16 -24.66 1.93
CA VAL A 10 3.40 -24.27 1.79
C VAL A 10 2.98 -23.71 1.67
N GLN A 11 3.10 -23.38 1.41
CA GLN A 11 2.39 -22.80 1.27
C GLN A 11 1.91 -22.44 1.00
N PRO A 12 2.24 -22.30 0.66
CA PRO A 12 1.64 -21.77 0.33
C PRO A 12 1.30 -21.32 0.29
N TYR A 13 1.45 -21.08 -0.02
CA TYR A 13 0.80 -20.48 0.09
C TYR A 13 0.69 -20.04 0.19
N VAL A 14 0.97 -20.22 -0.09
CA VAL A 14 0.69 -19.62 -0.01
C VAL A 14 0.75 -19.07 -0.05
N THR A 15 0.94 -18.94 -0.22
CA THR A 15 0.79 -18.34 -0.25
C THR A 15 0.95 -17.81 -0.28
N PRO A 16 0.96 -17.75 -0.36
CA PRO A 16 1.09 -17.12 -0.37
C PRO A 16 1.40 -16.76 -0.22
N VAL A 17 1.31 -16.62 -0.31
CA VAL A 17 1.66 -16.30 -0.06
C VAL A 17 2.10 -16.01 -0.06
N ALA A 18 2.31 -15.65 -0.42
CA ALA A 18 2.74 -15.40 -0.42
C ALA A 18 3.08 -14.71 -0.45
N THR A 19 2.69 -14.90 -1.28
CA THR A 19 3.14 -13.73 -1.28
C THR A 19 3.63 -13.05 -0.18
N SER A 20 4.67 -12.73 -0.08
CA SER A 20 5.03 -12.21 1.18
C SER A 20 4.63 -10.75 1.32
N PRO A 21 3.79 -10.43 2.31
CA PRO A 21 3.44 -9.03 2.52
C PRO A 21 4.65 -8.16 2.85
N ALA A 22 5.68 -8.78 3.45
CA ALA A 22 6.88 -8.03 3.80
C ALA A 22 7.62 -7.49 2.58
N ALA A 23 7.36 -8.08 1.41
CA ALA A 23 7.99 -7.61 0.17
C ALA A 23 7.18 -6.57 -0.56
N ALA A 24 6.05 -6.16 -0.01
CA ALA A 24 5.18 -5.20 -0.68
C ALA A 24 5.56 -3.78 -0.32
N TYR A 25 5.51 -2.91 -1.32
CA TYR A 25 5.72 -1.48 -1.16
C TYR A 25 4.46 -0.73 -1.50
N TRP A 26 4.27 0.41 -0.87
CA TRP A 26 3.12 1.26 -1.09
C TRP A 26 3.56 2.71 -1.23
N VAL A 27 2.73 3.52 -1.85
CA VAL A 27 2.95 4.96 -1.90
C VAL A 27 1.82 5.63 -1.13
N GLN A 28 2.16 6.41 -0.10
CA GLN A 28 1.18 7.18 0.62
C GLN A 28 1.05 8.54 -0.06
N ALA A 29 -0.12 8.81 -0.62
CA ALA A 29 -0.36 10.07 -1.31
C ALA A 29 -0.66 11.20 -0.35
N GLY A 30 -1.28 10.89 0.77
CA GLY A 30 -1.59 11.88 1.77
C GLY A 30 -2.32 11.27 2.95
N ALA A 31 -2.55 12.07 3.98
CA ALA A 31 -3.27 11.64 5.16
C ALA A 31 -4.24 12.76 5.53
N TYR A 32 -5.47 12.37 5.84
CA TYR A 32 -6.55 13.34 6.02
C TYR A 32 -7.34 13.05 7.28
N ALA A 33 -7.74 14.09 7.97
CA ALA A 33 -8.60 13.95 9.13
C ALA A 33 -10.04 13.65 8.75
N ASP A 34 -10.43 13.97 7.51
CA ASP A 34 -11.78 13.81 7.01
C ASP A 34 -11.79 12.73 5.94
N ARG A 35 -12.66 11.74 6.12
CA ARG A 35 -12.76 10.65 5.15
C ARG A 35 -13.18 11.13 3.77
N ARG A 36 -14.00 12.17 3.71
CA ARG A 36 -14.44 12.69 2.42
C ARG A 36 -13.28 13.20 1.59
N GLY A 37 -12.34 13.89 2.24
CA GLY A 37 -11.14 14.34 1.54
C GLY A 37 -10.30 13.20 1.04
N ALA A 38 -10.16 12.14 1.85
CA ALA A 38 -9.42 10.96 1.44
C ALA A 38 -10.11 10.25 0.27
N ASP A 39 -11.43 10.13 0.30
CA ASP A 39 -12.17 9.51 -0.79
C ASP A 39 -11.95 10.23 -2.11
N GLU A 40 -11.94 11.54 -2.07
CA GLU A 40 -11.76 12.34 -3.27
C GLU A 40 -10.38 12.11 -3.87
N VAL A 41 -9.36 12.09 -3.03
CA VAL A 41 -8.00 11.84 -3.49
C VAL A 41 -7.89 10.43 -4.06
N ALA A 42 -8.48 9.44 -3.39
CA ALA A 42 -8.43 8.07 -3.87
C ALA A 42 -9.07 7.95 -5.25
N ARG A 43 -10.17 8.64 -5.48
CA ARG A 43 -10.81 8.61 -6.80
C ARG A 43 -9.94 9.21 -7.88
N ARG A 44 -9.20 10.26 -7.55
CA ARG A 44 -8.29 10.87 -8.53
C ARG A 44 -7.13 9.98 -8.88
N LEU A 45 -6.70 9.14 -7.93
CA LEU A 45 -5.52 8.31 -8.13
C LEU A 45 -5.85 6.97 -8.79
N GLY A 46 -7.12 6.56 -8.76
CA GLY A 46 -7.56 5.43 -9.55
C GLY A 46 -7.62 4.12 -8.80
N ASP A 47 -7.57 3.02 -9.56
CA ASP A 47 -7.93 1.72 -9.06
C ASP A 47 -6.99 1.15 -8.00
N ARG A 48 -5.75 1.58 -8.01
CA ARG A 48 -4.79 1.08 -7.04
C ARG A 48 -4.79 1.84 -5.73
N ALA A 49 -5.58 2.89 -5.64
CA ALA A 49 -5.68 3.68 -4.42
C ALA A 49 -6.66 3.04 -3.46
N SER A 50 -6.32 3.07 -2.19
CA SER A 50 -7.21 2.63 -1.12
C SER A 50 -7.00 3.51 0.09
N ILE A 51 -7.92 3.41 1.04
CA ILE A 51 -7.89 4.23 2.23
C ILE A 51 -7.65 3.34 3.44
N GLN A 52 -6.66 3.71 4.25
CA GLN A 52 -6.38 3.05 5.51
C GLN A 52 -6.82 3.95 6.64
N ASN A 53 -7.65 3.41 7.52
CA ASN A 53 -8.09 4.14 8.70
C ASN A 53 -7.12 3.85 9.83
N VAL A 54 -6.48 4.90 10.33
CA VAL A 54 -5.50 4.79 11.40
C VAL A 54 -5.95 5.68 12.54
N ASP A 55 -5.79 5.18 13.76
CA ASP A 55 -6.08 5.98 14.94
C ASP A 55 -4.80 6.62 15.44
N ARG A 56 -4.80 7.94 15.51
CA ARG A 56 -3.65 8.68 15.99
C ARG A 56 -4.07 9.52 17.18
N ASN A 57 -3.65 9.11 18.37
CA ASN A 57 -3.94 9.82 19.63
C ASN A 57 -5.44 10.03 19.82
N GLY A 58 -6.22 9.00 19.53
CA GLY A 58 -7.68 9.04 19.71
C GLY A 58 -8.42 9.73 18.57
N ARG A 59 -7.72 10.13 17.51
CA ARG A 59 -8.34 10.77 16.36
C ARG A 59 -8.19 9.91 15.12
N PRO A 60 -9.24 9.75 14.32
CA PRO A 60 -9.11 8.99 13.08
C PRO A 60 -8.27 9.76 12.07
N LEU A 61 -7.44 9.02 11.35
CA LEU A 61 -6.64 9.57 10.27
C LEU A 61 -6.83 8.65 9.07
N PHE A 62 -7.15 9.22 7.93
CA PHE A 62 -7.43 8.48 6.71
C PHE A 62 -6.27 8.65 5.75
N ARG A 63 -5.49 7.57 5.60
CA ARG A 63 -4.32 7.59 4.73
C ARG A 63 -4.71 7.04 3.36
N VAL A 64 -4.36 7.77 2.32
CA VAL A 64 -4.58 7.29 0.95
C VAL A 64 -3.29 6.67 0.48
N VAL A 65 -3.35 5.37 0.16
CA VAL A 65 -2.18 4.62 -0.28
C VAL A 65 -2.44 4.02 -1.65
N VAL A 66 -1.38 3.91 -2.43
CA VAL A 66 -1.44 3.36 -3.79
C VAL A 66 -0.52 2.16 -3.84
N GLY A 67 -1.03 1.06 -4.31
CA GLY A 67 -0.25 -0.16 -4.40
C GLY A 67 -1.13 -1.40 -4.33
N PRO A 68 -0.56 -2.56 -4.00
CA PRO A 68 0.84 -2.78 -3.63
C PRO A 68 1.77 -2.83 -4.85
N TRP A 69 3.05 -2.59 -4.61
CA TRP A 69 4.08 -2.65 -5.65
C TRP A 69 5.09 -3.73 -5.28
N PRO A 70 5.58 -4.50 -6.27
CA PRO A 70 6.42 -5.65 -5.96
C PRO A 70 7.84 -5.30 -5.51
N ASP A 71 8.33 -4.13 -5.90
CA ASP A 71 9.69 -3.74 -5.54
C ASP A 71 9.79 -2.22 -5.43
N ALA A 72 10.92 -1.78 -4.89
CA ALA A 72 11.13 -0.36 -4.65
C ALA A 72 11.15 0.47 -5.94
N THR A 73 11.63 -0.11 -7.02
CA THR A 73 11.69 0.61 -8.30
C THR A 73 10.29 0.91 -8.82
N ALA A 74 9.40 -0.09 -8.79
CA ALA A 74 8.02 0.11 -9.22
C ALA A 74 7.31 1.11 -8.32
N ALA A 75 7.55 1.02 -7.01
CA ALA A 75 6.95 1.95 -6.06
C ALA A 75 7.44 3.37 -6.27
N GLU A 76 8.72 3.54 -6.58
CA GLU A 76 9.26 4.87 -6.83
C GLU A 76 8.67 5.49 -8.08
N ARG A 77 8.46 4.70 -9.13
CA ARG A 77 7.77 5.20 -10.31
C ARG A 77 6.35 5.63 -9.99
N ALA A 78 5.67 4.85 -9.16
CA ALA A 78 4.32 5.20 -8.74
C ALA A 78 4.35 6.49 -7.93
N ARG A 79 5.33 6.67 -7.06
CA ARG A 79 5.46 7.88 -6.26
C ARG A 79 5.64 9.10 -7.16
N GLN A 80 6.49 8.99 -8.18
CA GLN A 80 6.68 10.08 -9.12
C GLN A 80 5.39 10.40 -9.87
N ALA A 81 4.61 9.39 -10.25
CA ALA A 81 3.34 9.61 -10.91
C ALA A 81 2.34 10.32 -10.00
N VAL A 82 2.33 9.96 -8.72
CA VAL A 82 1.46 10.60 -7.74
C VAL A 82 1.85 12.06 -7.56
N ILE A 83 3.14 12.33 -7.47
CA ILE A 83 3.65 13.71 -7.38
C ILE A 83 3.22 14.51 -8.61
N ALA A 84 3.32 13.91 -9.79
CA ALA A 84 2.96 14.59 -11.03
C ALA A 84 1.48 14.97 -11.09
N ARG A 85 0.65 14.27 -10.29
CA ARG A 85 -0.76 14.60 -10.21
C ARG A 85 -1.07 15.67 -9.17
N GLY A 86 -0.06 16.22 -8.53
CA GLY A 86 -0.22 17.30 -7.58
C GLY A 86 -0.08 16.93 -6.12
N PHE A 87 0.26 15.68 -5.83
CA PHE A 87 0.39 15.21 -4.45
C PHE A 87 1.87 15.16 -4.09
N SER A 88 2.44 16.33 -3.83
CA SER A 88 3.88 16.48 -3.67
C SER A 88 4.42 15.86 -2.39
N ASP A 89 3.55 15.51 -1.45
CA ASP A 89 3.96 14.89 -0.19
C ASP A 89 4.01 13.37 -0.26
N ALA A 90 3.92 12.79 -1.45
CA ALA A 90 3.89 11.35 -1.60
C ALA A 90 5.13 10.69 -1.01
N LEU A 91 4.90 9.63 -0.23
CA LEU A 91 5.92 8.91 0.50
C LEU A 91 5.94 7.45 0.10
N LEU A 92 7.15 6.89 0.05
CA LEU A 92 7.33 5.46 -0.15
C LEU A 92 7.23 4.76 1.19
N ILE A 93 6.41 3.71 1.27
CA ILE A 93 6.18 2.95 2.50
C ILE A 93 6.40 1.48 2.22
N GLY A 94 6.97 0.79 3.19
CA GLY A 94 7.05 -0.64 3.13
C GLY A 94 8.44 -1.16 2.87
N GLY A 95 8.50 -2.41 2.45
CA GLY A 95 9.77 -3.06 2.22
C GLY A 95 9.87 -4.36 2.92
#